data_71cd2e958742c870097a7664d273e0ed
#
_entry.id   71cd2e958742c870097a7664d273e0ed
#
_cell.length_a   1.000
_cell.length_b   1.000
_cell.length_c   1.000
_cell.angle_alpha   90.00
_cell.angle_beta   90.00
_cell.angle_gamma   90.00
#
_symmetry.space_group_name_H-M   'P 1'
#
loop_
_entity.id
_entity.type
_entity.pdbx_description
1 polymer ?
#
loop_
_entity_poly.entity_id
_entity_poly.type
_entity_poly.pdbx_seq_one_letter_code
_entity_poly.pdbx_strand_id
1 'polypeptide(L)'
;MNTLSKETEQFRILTARQHVRERIGMYMGSSSKESIERFVLGEWKSAAYVPALSKMIDEILDNSIDEAIRTSFKYANKINVSIEGNKIVVTDNGRGIPQDKIFDETTNEEILRPVAAWTKVNAGTSFDDNRVTIGTNGVGSAATNFLSSQFIGRTWANGNMVEVRCRDGAEKVDITVRSKVGNGTEVTFVPDFSLFEVDSLNELDTVALVEDRLI
;
A
#
# COMPACT_ATOMS: atom_id res chain seq x y z
N MET A 1 44.95 28.26 -13.67
CA MET A 1 44.12 27.46 -14.59
C MET A 1 43.21 26.58 -13.75
N ASN A 2 41.98 26.98 -13.63
CA ASN A 2 40.98 26.32 -12.77
C ASN A 2 40.22 25.31 -13.63
N THR A 3 40.53 24.04 -13.51
CA THR A 3 39.75 22.96 -14.12
C THR A 3 38.57 22.68 -13.22
N LEU A 4 37.46 23.36 -13.48
CA LEU A 4 36.13 22.94 -13.01
C LEU A 4 35.83 21.61 -13.68
N SER A 5 35.95 20.51 -12.93
CA SER A 5 35.37 19.23 -13.30
C SER A 5 33.85 19.42 -13.28
N LYS A 6 33.24 19.57 -14.46
CA LYS A 6 31.80 19.39 -14.62
C LYS A 6 31.49 17.94 -14.28
N GLU A 7 30.93 17.68 -13.07
CA GLU A 7 30.20 16.48 -12.83
C GLU A 7 29.03 16.44 -13.85
N THR A 8 29.20 15.62 -14.85
CA THR A 8 28.09 15.31 -15.77
C THR A 8 27.04 14.60 -14.97
N GLU A 9 25.92 15.29 -14.67
CA GLU A 9 24.72 14.64 -14.12
C GLU A 9 24.40 13.42 -15.00
N GLN A 10 24.49 12.25 -14.40
CA GLN A 10 24.22 11.01 -15.13
C GLN A 10 22.72 10.91 -15.36
N PHE A 11 22.28 11.12 -16.60
CA PHE A 11 20.89 10.88 -17.00
C PHE A 11 20.60 9.40 -16.86
N ARG A 12 19.60 9.03 -16.01
CA ARG A 12 19.19 7.66 -15.78
C ARG A 12 17.67 7.53 -15.82
N ILE A 13 17.20 6.41 -16.33
CA ILE A 13 15.78 6.04 -16.32
C ILE A 13 15.54 5.15 -15.11
N LEU A 14 14.60 5.55 -14.24
CA LEU A 14 14.22 4.79 -13.07
C LEU A 14 13.02 3.88 -13.40
N THR A 15 13.03 2.68 -12.84
CA THR A 15 11.81 1.86 -12.78
C THR A 15 10.80 2.51 -11.85
N ALA A 16 9.51 2.15 -11.97
CA ALA A 16 8.47 2.67 -11.08
C ALA A 16 8.81 2.43 -9.60
N ARG A 17 9.32 1.24 -9.26
CA ARG A 17 9.80 0.90 -7.91
C ARG A 17 10.91 1.85 -7.44
N GLN A 18 11.94 2.05 -8.25
CA GLN A 18 13.04 2.96 -7.92
C GLN A 18 12.55 4.39 -7.75
N HIS A 19 11.66 4.85 -8.63
CA HIS A 19 11.12 6.19 -8.57
C HIS A 19 10.32 6.42 -7.29
N VAL A 20 9.45 5.47 -6.87
CA VAL A 20 8.71 5.56 -5.61
C VAL A 20 9.67 5.62 -4.41
N ARG A 21 10.69 4.76 -4.36
CA ARG A 21 11.65 4.72 -3.25
C ARG A 21 12.54 5.96 -3.17
N GLU A 22 12.91 6.54 -4.31
CA GLU A 22 13.74 7.77 -4.35
C GLU A 22 12.91 9.06 -4.19
N ARG A 23 11.60 8.99 -4.42
CA ARG A 23 10.69 10.15 -4.41
C ARG A 23 9.46 9.89 -3.54
N ILE A 24 9.66 9.37 -2.34
CA ILE A 24 8.59 9.03 -1.39
C ILE A 24 7.60 10.17 -1.22
N GLY A 25 8.10 11.40 -1.09
CA GLY A 25 7.29 12.60 -0.91
C GLY A 25 6.25 12.85 -2.00
N MET A 26 6.49 12.38 -3.23
CA MET A 26 5.54 12.53 -4.34
C MET A 26 4.35 11.55 -4.25
N TYR A 27 4.54 10.39 -3.60
CA TYR A 27 3.57 9.31 -3.56
C TYR A 27 2.86 9.20 -2.21
N MET A 28 3.61 9.36 -1.13
CA MET A 28 3.17 9.05 0.23
C MET A 28 3.31 10.22 1.22
N GLY A 29 3.93 11.34 0.80
CA GLY A 29 4.22 12.44 1.71
C GLY A 29 5.59 12.30 2.38
N SER A 30 5.85 13.15 3.37
CA SER A 30 7.14 13.24 4.07
C SER A 30 7.53 11.93 4.73
N SER A 31 8.81 11.55 4.60
CA SER A 31 9.43 10.42 5.32
C SER A 31 9.99 10.82 6.69
N SER A 32 9.93 12.11 7.02
CA SER A 32 10.43 12.64 8.29
C SER A 32 9.40 12.50 9.40
N LYS A 33 9.89 12.38 10.65
CA LYS A 33 9.04 12.38 11.84
C LYS A 33 8.53 13.78 12.11
N GLU A 34 7.24 13.91 12.26
CA GLU A 34 6.53 15.16 12.51
C GLU A 34 5.64 15.03 13.76
N SER A 35 5.22 16.17 14.33
CA SER A 35 4.21 16.22 15.38
C SER A 35 3.06 17.09 14.92
N ILE A 36 1.84 16.63 15.14
CA ILE A 36 0.62 17.36 14.78
C ILE A 36 -0.28 17.49 15.99
N GLU A 37 -0.74 18.72 16.25
CA GLU A 37 -1.80 18.96 17.21
C GLU A 37 -3.15 18.64 16.58
N ARG A 38 -3.80 17.60 17.06
CA ARG A 38 -5.13 17.24 16.56
C ARG A 38 -5.99 16.60 17.63
N PHE A 39 -7.29 16.62 17.35
CA PHE A 39 -8.27 15.91 18.17
C PHE A 39 -8.21 14.42 17.81
N VAL A 40 -7.82 13.58 18.75
CA VAL A 40 -7.64 12.13 18.55
C VAL A 40 -8.32 11.41 19.69
N LEU A 41 -9.26 10.52 19.38
CA LEU A 41 -10.00 9.70 20.36
C LEU A 41 -10.66 10.52 21.48
N GLY A 42 -11.21 11.70 21.15
CA GLY A 42 -11.92 12.54 22.10
C GLY A 42 -11.06 13.55 22.86
N GLU A 43 -9.77 13.66 22.56
CA GLU A 43 -8.84 14.58 23.22
C GLU A 43 -7.98 15.35 22.22
N TRP A 44 -7.67 16.63 22.55
CA TRP A 44 -6.61 17.36 21.84
C TRP A 44 -5.26 16.89 22.35
N LYS A 45 -4.41 16.43 21.45
CA LYS A 45 -3.06 16.01 21.78
C LYS A 45 -2.08 16.25 20.66
N SER A 46 -0.80 16.35 21.03
CA SER A 46 0.29 16.29 20.09
C SER A 46 0.55 14.82 19.74
N ALA A 47 0.36 14.46 18.48
CA ALA A 47 0.61 13.11 18.00
C ALA A 47 1.87 13.08 17.14
N ALA A 48 2.80 12.18 17.46
CA ALA A 48 4.00 11.93 16.67
C ALA A 48 3.67 10.96 15.52
N TYR A 49 4.01 11.33 14.28
CA TYR A 49 3.76 10.49 13.11
C TYR A 49 4.81 10.74 12.02
N VAL A 50 4.84 9.84 11.05
CA VAL A 50 5.54 10.01 9.77
C VAL A 50 4.47 9.99 8.68
N PRO A 51 4.22 11.10 7.94
CA PRO A 51 3.17 11.17 6.94
C PRO A 51 3.13 10.01 5.97
N ALA A 52 4.30 9.61 5.45
CA ALA A 52 4.39 8.50 4.51
C ALA A 52 3.99 7.15 5.14
N LEU A 53 4.36 6.87 6.39
CA LEU A 53 3.96 5.64 7.07
C LEU A 53 2.45 5.60 7.34
N SER A 54 1.86 6.71 7.77
CA SER A 54 0.42 6.83 7.93
C SER A 54 -0.30 6.61 6.60
N LYS A 55 0.18 7.25 5.52
CA LYS A 55 -0.40 7.10 4.18
C LYS A 55 -0.31 5.67 3.65
N MET A 56 0.78 4.93 3.92
CA MET A 56 0.89 3.50 3.56
C MET A 56 -0.24 2.67 4.19
N ILE A 57 -0.58 2.92 5.45
CA ILE A 57 -1.68 2.23 6.14
C ILE A 57 -3.02 2.65 5.51
N ASP A 58 -3.21 3.95 5.30
CA ASP A 58 -4.40 4.50 4.71
C ASP A 58 -4.69 3.93 3.32
N GLU A 59 -3.68 3.80 2.46
CA GLU A 59 -3.86 3.27 1.10
C GLU A 59 -4.36 1.81 1.09
N ILE A 60 -3.93 1.00 2.04
CA ILE A 60 -4.44 -0.37 2.16
C ILE A 60 -5.85 -0.39 2.76
N LEU A 61 -6.10 0.44 3.78
CA LEU A 61 -7.40 0.55 4.42
C LEU A 61 -8.47 1.11 3.46
N ASP A 62 -8.12 2.15 2.69
CA ASP A 62 -9.01 2.79 1.72
C ASP A 62 -9.49 1.81 0.64
N ASN A 63 -8.67 0.85 0.21
CA ASN A 63 -9.12 -0.19 -0.72
C ASN A 63 -10.25 -1.07 -0.14
N SER A 64 -10.18 -1.39 1.14
CA SER A 64 -11.24 -2.15 1.83
C SER A 64 -12.50 -1.30 2.02
N ILE A 65 -12.35 -0.02 2.35
CA ILE A 65 -13.45 0.94 2.46
C ILE A 65 -14.12 1.15 1.09
N ASP A 66 -13.35 1.31 0.04
CA ASP A 66 -13.87 1.45 -1.33
C ASP A 66 -14.68 0.23 -1.78
N GLU A 67 -14.25 -0.97 -1.41
CA GLU A 67 -15.03 -2.18 -1.67
C GLU A 67 -16.36 -2.16 -0.89
N ALA A 68 -16.36 -1.71 0.36
CA ALA A 68 -17.58 -1.54 1.15
C ALA A 68 -18.53 -0.54 0.50
N ILE A 69 -18.04 0.65 0.13
CA ILE A 69 -18.84 1.70 -0.51
C ILE A 69 -19.41 1.23 -1.85
N ARG A 70 -18.56 0.68 -2.72
CA ARG A 70 -18.98 0.18 -4.06
C ARG A 70 -20.04 -0.89 -4.00
N THR A 71 -20.09 -1.64 -2.92
CA THR A 71 -21.08 -2.71 -2.72
C THR A 71 -22.24 -2.31 -1.81
N SER A 72 -22.34 -1.02 -1.46
CA SER A 72 -23.32 -0.50 -0.50
C SER A 72 -23.30 -1.29 0.81
N PHE A 73 -22.10 -1.58 1.29
CA PHE A 73 -21.80 -2.35 2.52
C PHE A 73 -22.36 -3.79 2.52
N LYS A 74 -22.72 -4.33 1.37
CA LYS A 74 -23.11 -5.73 1.23
C LYS A 74 -21.90 -6.67 1.41
N TYR A 75 -20.74 -6.23 0.94
CA TYR A 75 -19.45 -6.88 1.10
C TYR A 75 -18.48 -5.90 1.75
N ALA A 76 -17.36 -6.38 2.29
CA ALA A 76 -16.42 -5.60 3.09
C ALA A 76 -17.10 -4.83 4.24
N ASN A 77 -18.15 -5.41 4.81
CA ASN A 77 -18.85 -4.84 5.97
C ASN A 77 -18.13 -5.15 7.29
N LYS A 78 -17.01 -5.83 7.22
CA LYS A 78 -16.09 -6.08 8.32
C LYS A 78 -14.67 -5.86 7.84
N ILE A 79 -14.03 -4.85 8.42
CA ILE A 79 -12.63 -4.52 8.17
C ILE A 79 -11.91 -4.61 9.52
N ASN A 80 -10.76 -5.30 9.57
CA ASN A 80 -9.95 -5.36 10.76
C ASN A 80 -8.55 -4.85 10.44
N VAL A 81 -8.00 -4.08 11.36
CA VAL A 81 -6.60 -3.64 11.33
C VAL A 81 -5.90 -4.18 12.57
N SER A 82 -4.73 -4.78 12.40
CA SER A 82 -3.86 -5.22 13.50
C SER A 82 -2.47 -4.63 13.29
N ILE A 83 -1.91 -4.06 14.34
CA ILE A 83 -0.54 -3.54 14.38
C ILE A 83 0.18 -4.25 15.51
N GLU A 84 1.18 -5.07 15.16
CA GLU A 84 1.99 -5.84 16.11
C GLU A 84 3.47 -5.53 15.87
N GLY A 85 4.06 -4.71 16.74
CA GLY A 85 5.39 -4.15 16.51
C GLY A 85 5.41 -3.34 15.21
N ASN A 86 6.22 -3.77 14.26
CA ASN A 86 6.36 -3.11 12.95
C ASN A 86 5.50 -3.75 11.85
N LYS A 87 4.73 -4.78 12.17
CA LYS A 87 3.88 -5.49 11.23
C LYS A 87 2.46 -4.95 11.26
N ILE A 88 1.95 -4.55 10.11
CA ILE A 88 0.59 -4.09 9.90
C ILE A 88 -0.17 -5.15 9.10
N VAL A 89 -1.40 -5.46 9.51
CA VAL A 89 -2.30 -6.38 8.81
C VAL A 89 -3.65 -5.70 8.65
N VAL A 90 -4.14 -5.62 7.42
CA VAL A 90 -5.49 -5.16 7.10
C VAL A 90 -6.25 -6.31 6.43
N THR A 91 -7.43 -6.64 6.94
CA THR A 91 -8.29 -7.68 6.38
C THR A 91 -9.68 -7.17 6.15
N ASP A 92 -10.31 -7.63 5.08
CA ASP A 92 -11.73 -7.42 4.80
C ASP A 92 -12.43 -8.71 4.39
N ASN A 93 -13.75 -8.72 4.52
CA ASN A 93 -14.63 -9.78 4.02
C ASN A 93 -15.33 -9.39 2.71
N GLY A 94 -14.64 -8.61 1.87
CA GLY A 94 -15.10 -8.20 0.54
C GLY A 94 -15.20 -9.35 -0.45
N ARG A 95 -15.42 -9.01 -1.73
CA ARG A 95 -15.49 -10.01 -2.81
C ARG A 95 -14.12 -10.59 -3.19
N GLY A 96 -13.05 -9.98 -2.69
CA GLY A 96 -11.70 -10.25 -3.12
C GLY A 96 -11.37 -9.62 -4.47
N ILE A 97 -10.09 -9.65 -4.86
CA ILE A 97 -9.63 -9.19 -6.16
C ILE A 97 -9.94 -10.27 -7.19
N PRO A 98 -10.57 -9.95 -8.33
CA PRO A 98 -10.76 -10.91 -9.43
C PRO A 98 -9.44 -11.57 -9.83
N GLN A 99 -9.47 -12.88 -10.12
CA GLN A 99 -8.27 -13.69 -10.34
C GLN A 99 -8.04 -14.02 -11.83
N ASP A 100 -8.66 -13.25 -12.71
CA ASP A 100 -8.39 -13.29 -14.14
C ASP A 100 -7.00 -12.71 -14.45
N LYS A 101 -6.50 -13.04 -15.62
CA LYS A 101 -5.27 -12.47 -16.14
C LYS A 101 -5.55 -11.17 -16.87
N ILE A 102 -4.62 -10.26 -16.77
CA ILE A 102 -4.58 -9.00 -17.52
C ILE A 102 -3.25 -8.90 -18.25
N PHE A 103 -3.25 -8.24 -19.40
CA PHE A 103 -2.06 -8.01 -20.19
C PHE A 103 -1.25 -6.84 -19.60
N ASP A 104 0.02 -7.09 -19.32
CA ASP A 104 0.98 -6.07 -18.89
C ASP A 104 1.78 -5.59 -20.10
N GLU A 105 1.46 -4.42 -20.61
CA GLU A 105 2.15 -3.82 -21.76
C GLU A 105 3.64 -3.56 -21.51
N THR A 106 4.04 -3.41 -20.24
CA THR A 106 5.44 -3.13 -19.87
C THR A 106 6.35 -4.36 -20.04
N THR A 107 5.82 -5.54 -19.72
CA THR A 107 6.55 -6.81 -19.81
C THR A 107 6.15 -7.63 -21.04
N ASN A 108 5.08 -7.24 -21.72
CA ASN A 108 4.44 -7.98 -22.81
C ASN A 108 4.01 -9.38 -22.40
N GLU A 109 3.51 -9.53 -21.16
CA GLU A 109 3.08 -10.79 -20.58
C GLU A 109 1.68 -10.69 -19.96
N GLU A 110 1.00 -11.82 -19.83
CA GLU A 110 -0.22 -11.93 -19.04
C GLU A 110 0.11 -12.20 -17.57
N ILE A 111 -0.40 -11.37 -16.67
CA ILE A 111 -0.23 -11.53 -15.22
C ILE A 111 -1.59 -11.61 -14.53
N LEU A 112 -1.65 -12.28 -13.39
CA LEU A 112 -2.86 -12.30 -12.56
C LEU A 112 -3.18 -10.90 -12.05
N ARG A 113 -4.45 -10.51 -12.08
CA ARG A 113 -4.91 -9.19 -11.60
C ARG A 113 -4.44 -8.87 -10.16
N PRO A 114 -4.45 -9.80 -9.18
CA PRO A 114 -3.89 -9.54 -7.85
C PRO A 114 -2.40 -9.18 -7.88
N VAL A 115 -1.62 -9.81 -8.77
CA VAL A 115 -0.19 -9.47 -8.93
C VAL A 115 -0.05 -8.03 -9.41
N ALA A 116 -0.80 -7.65 -10.44
CA ALA A 116 -0.79 -6.27 -10.94
C ALA A 116 -1.21 -5.27 -9.85
N ALA A 117 -2.30 -5.55 -9.12
CA ALA A 117 -2.84 -4.67 -8.09
C ALA A 117 -1.81 -4.34 -6.98
N TRP A 118 -0.89 -5.26 -6.69
CA TRP A 118 0.09 -5.09 -5.62
C TRP A 118 1.52 -4.79 -6.09
N THR A 119 1.83 -4.97 -7.39
CA THR A 119 3.20 -4.80 -7.91
C THR A 119 3.33 -3.82 -9.06
N LYS A 120 2.22 -3.29 -9.58
CA LYS A 120 2.24 -2.33 -10.68
C LYS A 120 1.58 -1.02 -10.28
N VAL A 121 2.23 0.09 -10.55
CA VAL A 121 1.59 1.41 -10.47
C VAL A 121 0.60 1.57 -11.62
N ASN A 122 -0.43 2.38 -11.41
CA ASN A 122 -1.52 2.60 -12.38
C ASN A 122 -2.31 1.32 -12.74
N ALA A 123 -2.28 0.30 -11.88
CA ALA A 123 -3.10 -0.88 -11.99
C ALA A 123 -4.34 -0.75 -11.11
N GLY A 124 -5.49 -0.45 -11.69
CA GLY A 124 -6.75 -0.29 -10.95
C GLY A 124 -7.95 -0.23 -11.87
N THR A 125 -9.13 -0.26 -11.28
CA THR A 125 -10.42 -0.11 -11.99
C THR A 125 -11.02 1.29 -11.83
N SER A 126 -10.33 2.22 -11.19
CA SER A 126 -10.84 3.52 -10.75
C SER A 126 -10.48 4.68 -11.68
N PHE A 127 -10.27 4.40 -12.97
CA PHE A 127 -9.94 5.43 -13.98
C PHE A 127 -11.18 6.13 -14.60
N ASP A 128 -12.40 5.76 -14.18
CA ASP A 128 -13.62 6.43 -14.64
C ASP A 128 -13.95 7.62 -13.72
N ASP A 129 -14.02 8.82 -14.29
CA ASP A 129 -14.25 10.11 -13.62
C ASP A 129 -15.58 10.24 -12.83
N ASN A 130 -16.48 9.27 -12.93
CA ASN A 130 -17.82 9.30 -12.32
C ASN A 130 -17.96 8.41 -11.07
N ARG A 131 -16.87 7.92 -10.47
CA ARG A 131 -16.94 7.02 -9.31
C ARG A 131 -16.65 7.73 -8.00
N VAL A 132 -17.50 7.49 -7.00
CA VAL A 132 -17.27 7.89 -5.61
C VAL A 132 -16.34 6.84 -4.97
N THR A 133 -15.02 6.99 -5.16
CA THR A 133 -14.01 6.13 -4.54
C THR A 133 -12.93 7.00 -3.91
N ILE A 134 -12.36 6.56 -2.79
CA ILE A 134 -11.28 7.27 -2.09
C ILE A 134 -9.95 7.06 -2.84
N GLY A 135 -9.71 5.84 -3.33
CA GLY A 135 -8.51 5.50 -4.12
C GLY A 135 -8.68 5.78 -5.61
N THR A 136 -8.17 6.92 -6.09
CA THR A 136 -8.37 7.38 -7.47
C THR A 136 -7.23 7.03 -8.43
N ASN A 137 -6.01 6.82 -7.96
CA ASN A 137 -4.81 6.80 -8.81
C ASN A 137 -4.25 5.40 -9.12
N GLY A 138 -4.73 4.33 -8.47
CA GLY A 138 -4.25 2.97 -8.70
C GLY A 138 -2.76 2.75 -8.36
N VAL A 139 -2.19 3.60 -7.49
CA VAL A 139 -0.76 3.55 -7.14
C VAL A 139 -0.51 3.14 -5.68
N GLY A 140 -1.48 3.31 -4.79
CA GLY A 140 -1.30 3.23 -3.35
C GLY A 140 -0.79 1.88 -2.85
N SER A 141 -1.44 0.78 -3.23
CA SER A 141 -1.01 -0.57 -2.82
C SER A 141 0.38 -0.93 -3.35
N ALA A 142 0.68 -0.61 -4.61
CA ALA A 142 1.99 -0.86 -5.20
C ALA A 142 3.07 0.00 -4.54
N ALA A 143 2.79 1.28 -4.26
CA ALA A 143 3.73 2.15 -3.58
C ALA A 143 3.95 1.68 -2.13
N THR A 144 2.91 1.26 -1.40
CA THR A 144 3.05 0.64 -0.07
C THR A 144 3.96 -0.59 -0.13
N ASN A 145 3.77 -1.47 -1.11
CA ASN A 145 4.64 -2.62 -1.32
C ASN A 145 6.09 -2.21 -1.61
N PHE A 146 6.31 -1.23 -2.49
CA PHE A 146 7.66 -0.76 -2.83
C PHE A 146 8.40 -0.12 -1.65
N LEU A 147 7.68 0.42 -0.68
CA LEU A 147 8.23 1.01 0.55
C LEU A 147 8.28 0.03 1.73
N SER A 148 8.00 -1.26 1.49
CA SER A 148 8.00 -2.29 2.51
C SER A 148 9.18 -3.23 2.36
N SER A 149 9.79 -3.64 3.46
CA SER A 149 10.78 -4.73 3.52
C SER A 149 10.11 -6.08 3.24
N GLN A 150 8.85 -6.24 3.70
CA GLN A 150 8.00 -7.40 3.45
C GLN A 150 6.59 -6.95 3.13
N PHE A 151 5.98 -7.59 2.13
CA PHE A 151 4.58 -7.40 1.78
C PHE A 151 3.98 -8.74 1.37
N ILE A 152 2.80 -9.06 1.89
CA ILE A 152 2.05 -10.27 1.55
C ILE A 152 0.61 -9.86 1.29
N GLY A 153 0.18 -9.95 0.03
CA GLY A 153 -1.21 -9.81 -0.35
C GLY A 153 -1.85 -11.19 -0.52
N ARG A 154 -3.00 -11.41 0.11
CA ARG A 154 -3.85 -12.60 -0.08
C ARG A 154 -5.22 -12.15 -0.50
N THR A 155 -5.79 -12.84 -1.47
CA THR A 155 -7.16 -12.59 -1.89
C THR A 155 -7.88 -13.89 -2.19
N TRP A 156 -9.13 -13.97 -1.76
CA TRP A 156 -10.00 -15.12 -1.97
C TRP A 156 -11.16 -14.70 -2.86
N ALA A 157 -11.30 -15.37 -3.98
CA ALA A 157 -12.40 -15.20 -4.92
C ALA A 157 -12.61 -16.47 -5.73
N ASN A 158 -13.86 -16.77 -6.12
CA ASN A 158 -14.20 -17.86 -7.03
C ASN A 158 -13.64 -19.25 -6.62
N GLY A 159 -13.56 -19.53 -5.31
CA GLY A 159 -13.10 -20.82 -4.79
C GLY A 159 -11.57 -20.98 -4.75
N ASN A 160 -10.83 -19.95 -5.10
CA ASN A 160 -9.37 -19.96 -5.05
C ASN A 160 -8.83 -18.87 -4.13
N MET A 161 -7.60 -19.07 -3.68
CA MET A 161 -6.78 -18.07 -2.98
C MET A 161 -5.53 -17.80 -3.81
N VAL A 162 -5.25 -16.52 -4.03
CA VAL A 162 -3.97 -16.06 -4.58
C VAL A 162 -3.20 -15.37 -3.47
N GLU A 163 -1.96 -15.80 -3.23
CA GLU A 163 -1.00 -15.13 -2.37
C GLU A 163 0.12 -14.56 -3.24
N VAL A 164 0.41 -13.28 -3.05
CA VAL A 164 1.56 -12.57 -3.63
C VAL A 164 2.45 -12.14 -2.49
N ARG A 165 3.63 -12.71 -2.40
CA ARG A 165 4.62 -12.42 -1.37
C ARG A 165 5.78 -11.65 -1.97
N CYS A 166 6.00 -10.43 -1.49
CA CYS A 166 7.07 -9.56 -1.95
C CYS A 166 8.07 -9.30 -0.83
N ARG A 167 9.33 -9.14 -1.20
CA ARG A 167 10.43 -8.75 -0.32
C ARG A 167 11.24 -7.65 -0.96
N ASP A 168 11.93 -6.88 -0.13
CA ASP A 168 12.87 -5.84 -0.56
C ASP A 168 12.22 -4.81 -1.50
N GLY A 169 11.01 -4.33 -1.13
CA GLY A 169 10.25 -3.38 -1.95
C GLY A 169 9.79 -3.97 -3.29
N ALA A 170 9.33 -5.22 -3.29
CA ALA A 170 8.91 -5.97 -4.48
C ALA A 170 10.05 -6.28 -5.49
N GLU A 171 11.30 -6.30 -5.05
CA GLU A 171 12.40 -6.82 -5.88
C GLU A 171 12.27 -8.33 -6.11
N LYS A 172 11.79 -9.04 -5.08
CA LYS A 172 11.51 -10.47 -5.14
C LYS A 172 10.01 -10.68 -4.97
N VAL A 173 9.41 -11.41 -5.91
CA VAL A 173 7.97 -11.67 -5.94
C VAL A 173 7.73 -13.18 -6.11
N ASP A 174 7.07 -13.78 -5.11
CA ASP A 174 6.63 -15.16 -5.14
C ASP A 174 5.10 -15.21 -5.22
N ILE A 175 4.56 -16.03 -6.10
CA ILE A 175 3.11 -16.15 -6.33
C ILE A 175 2.68 -17.57 -6.03
N THR A 176 1.63 -17.73 -5.25
CA THR A 176 1.01 -19.02 -4.94
C THR A 176 -0.48 -18.97 -5.21
N VAL A 177 -0.99 -19.92 -5.97
CA VAL A 177 -2.44 -20.12 -6.19
C VAL A 177 -2.86 -21.44 -5.56
N ARG A 178 -3.93 -21.42 -4.77
CA ARG A 178 -4.46 -22.63 -4.12
C ARG A 178 -5.98 -22.64 -4.22
N SER A 179 -6.58 -23.83 -4.41
CA SER A 179 -8.01 -24.00 -4.24
C SER A 179 -8.35 -23.82 -2.76
N LYS A 180 -9.08 -22.77 -2.44
CA LYS A 180 -9.53 -22.47 -1.07
C LYS A 180 -10.78 -21.59 -1.12
N VAL A 181 -11.86 -22.11 -0.57
CA VAL A 181 -13.10 -21.35 -0.47
C VAL A 181 -12.94 -20.18 0.52
N GLY A 182 -13.45 -19.03 0.14
CA GLY A 182 -13.40 -17.80 0.92
C GLY A 182 -13.68 -16.60 0.05
N ASN A 183 -13.85 -15.46 0.69
CA ASN A 183 -13.96 -14.15 0.06
C ASN A 183 -13.17 -13.15 0.90
N GLY A 184 -12.73 -12.06 0.27
CA GLY A 184 -12.05 -10.97 0.95
C GLY A 184 -10.61 -10.81 0.55
N THR A 185 -9.96 -9.90 1.25
CA THR A 185 -8.55 -9.55 1.05
C THR A 185 -7.84 -9.44 2.40
N GLU A 186 -6.60 -9.85 2.43
CA GLU A 186 -5.67 -9.65 3.54
C GLU A 186 -4.38 -9.09 2.99
N VAL A 187 -3.97 -7.95 3.53
CA VAL A 187 -2.66 -7.37 3.23
C VAL A 187 -1.87 -7.28 4.53
N THR A 188 -0.70 -7.90 4.53
CA THR A 188 0.29 -7.82 5.61
C THR A 188 1.52 -7.11 5.07
N PHE A 189 2.03 -6.10 5.79
CA PHE A 189 3.28 -5.46 5.40
C PHE A 189 4.10 -5.00 6.61
N VAL A 190 5.41 -4.89 6.38
CA VAL A 190 6.39 -4.32 7.30
C VAL A 190 7.10 -3.22 6.52
N PRO A 191 7.00 -1.94 6.92
CA PRO A 191 7.72 -0.86 6.26
C PRO A 191 9.24 -1.13 6.20
N ASP A 192 9.89 -0.61 5.18
CA ASP A 192 11.35 -0.57 5.12
C ASP A 192 11.85 0.67 5.88
N PHE A 193 12.12 0.51 7.17
CA PHE A 193 12.48 1.62 8.04
C PHE A 193 13.79 2.33 7.65
N SER A 194 14.61 1.73 6.78
CA SER A 194 15.77 2.42 6.23
C SER A 194 15.43 3.65 5.36
N LEU A 195 14.15 3.78 5.00
CA LEU A 195 13.63 4.88 4.18
C LEU A 195 13.00 6.02 5.00
N PHE A 196 12.89 5.87 6.32
CA PHE A 196 12.17 6.79 7.21
C PHE A 196 13.07 7.25 8.35
N GLU A 197 12.73 8.37 8.99
CA GLU A 197 13.49 8.92 10.13
C GLU A 197 13.14 8.27 11.48
N VAL A 198 12.58 7.06 11.46
CA VAL A 198 12.27 6.25 12.64
C VAL A 198 12.65 4.81 12.39
N ASP A 199 13.00 4.08 13.42
CA ASP A 199 13.38 2.66 13.35
C ASP A 199 12.20 1.73 13.65
N SER A 200 11.10 2.26 14.17
CA SER A 200 9.95 1.46 14.61
C SER A 200 8.66 2.28 14.66
N LEU A 201 7.52 1.63 14.42
CA LEU A 201 6.20 2.22 14.67
C LEU A 201 5.96 2.54 16.16
N ASN A 202 6.69 1.91 17.08
CA ASN A 202 6.57 2.19 18.52
C ASN A 202 7.04 3.60 18.91
N GLU A 203 7.74 4.30 18.01
CA GLU A 203 8.15 5.70 18.19
C GLU A 203 7.06 6.71 17.83
N LEU A 204 5.90 6.23 17.35
CA LEU A 204 4.82 7.00 16.77
C LEU A 204 3.48 6.69 17.46
N ASP A 205 2.55 7.62 17.35
CA ASP A 205 1.16 7.43 17.80
C ASP A 205 0.29 6.71 16.75
N THR A 206 0.88 5.82 15.94
CA THR A 206 0.26 5.18 14.80
C THR A 206 -1.05 4.46 15.16
N VAL A 207 -1.07 3.71 16.27
CA VAL A 207 -2.28 2.97 16.70
C VAL A 207 -3.42 3.94 16.97
N ALA A 208 -3.17 4.99 17.77
CA ALA A 208 -4.19 5.99 18.10
C ALA A 208 -4.72 6.72 16.86
N LEU A 209 -3.84 7.02 15.89
CA LEU A 209 -4.23 7.68 14.65
C LEU A 209 -5.07 6.77 13.74
N VAL A 210 -4.79 5.47 13.72
CA VAL A 210 -5.58 4.49 12.96
C VAL A 210 -6.92 4.23 13.65
N GLU A 211 -6.95 4.12 14.97
CA GLU A 211 -8.20 3.99 15.73
C GLU A 211 -9.12 5.18 15.51
N ASP A 212 -8.59 6.41 15.60
CA ASP A 212 -9.34 7.64 15.34
C ASP A 212 -9.95 7.71 13.94
N ARG A 213 -9.28 7.13 12.95
CA ARG A 213 -9.78 7.06 11.56
C ARG A 213 -10.91 6.04 11.39
N LEU A 214 -11.00 5.04 12.25
CA LEU A 214 -11.97 3.94 12.15
C LEU A 214 -13.28 4.21 12.92
N ILE A 215 -13.36 5.32 13.69
CA ILE A 215 -14.54 5.79 14.42
C ILE A 215 -15.35 6.75 13.55
#